data_cd0a8ad0442e459a68708777f1a5f2c5
#
_entry.id   cd0a8ad0442e459a68708777f1a5f2c5
#
_cell.length_a   1.000
_cell.length_b   1.000
_cell.length_c   1.000
_cell.angle_alpha   90.00
_cell.angle_beta   90.00
_cell.angle_gamma   90.00
#
_symmetry.space_group_name_H-M   'P 1'
#
loop_
_entity.id
_entity.type
_entity.pdbx_description
1 polymer ?
#
loop_
_entity_poly.entity_id
_entity_poly.type
_entity_poly.pdbx_seq_one_letter_code
_entity_poly.pdbx_strand_id
1 'polypeptide(L)'
;MKKILLSLFVIPITLLPNMVSATPDRGTLLSMSCAACHGTDGKSPGAMPSLYGKSSKYIETSMLNFLHGKREGTVMNRIAKGYTEKEIKLIADHFEKISNN
;
A
#
# COMPACT_ATOMS: atom_id res chain seq x y z
N MET A 1 -62.61 17.63 29.92
CA MET A 1 -61.45 18.14 29.14
C MET A 1 -60.23 17.28 29.46
N LYS A 2 -59.87 16.41 28.54
CA LYS A 2 -58.70 15.55 28.68
C LYS A 2 -57.46 16.35 28.27
N LYS A 3 -56.56 16.61 29.24
CA LYS A 3 -55.26 17.24 28.94
C LYS A 3 -54.34 16.17 28.32
N ILE A 4 -54.06 16.35 27.03
CA ILE A 4 -53.08 15.52 26.32
C ILE A 4 -51.72 16.08 26.72
N LEU A 5 -50.96 15.34 27.53
CA LEU A 5 -49.58 15.61 27.81
C LEU A 5 -48.73 15.12 26.60
N LEU A 6 -48.33 16.06 25.77
CA LEU A 6 -47.30 15.78 24.76
C LEU A 6 -45.98 15.60 25.45
N SER A 7 -45.58 14.33 25.70
CA SER A 7 -44.24 14.00 26.11
C SER A 7 -43.29 14.20 24.95
N LEU A 8 -42.51 15.29 24.98
CA LEU A 8 -41.41 15.50 24.08
C LEU A 8 -40.30 14.46 24.37
N PHE A 9 -40.24 13.44 23.52
CA PHE A 9 -39.16 12.47 23.59
C PHE A 9 -37.94 13.11 22.93
N VAL A 10 -37.06 13.68 23.76
CA VAL A 10 -35.75 14.16 23.32
C VAL A 10 -34.87 12.95 23.12
N ILE A 11 -34.70 12.54 21.86
CA ILE A 11 -33.73 11.49 21.50
C ILE A 11 -32.33 12.10 21.57
N PRO A 12 -31.44 11.62 22.45
CA PRO A 12 -30.06 12.08 22.43
C PRO A 12 -29.42 11.64 21.12
N ILE A 13 -29.01 12.59 20.31
CA ILE A 13 -28.16 12.34 19.15
C ILE A 13 -26.81 11.90 19.72
N THR A 14 -26.60 10.58 19.82
CA THR A 14 -25.30 10.02 20.11
C THR A 14 -24.40 10.34 18.93
N LEU A 15 -23.38 11.16 19.16
CA LEU A 15 -22.28 11.36 18.21
C LEU A 15 -21.63 9.98 18.01
N LEU A 16 -21.97 9.34 16.88
CA LEU A 16 -21.21 8.19 16.41
C LEU A 16 -19.79 8.69 16.07
N PRO A 17 -18.74 8.07 16.61
CA PRO A 17 -17.39 8.42 16.17
C PRO A 17 -17.30 8.16 14.67
N ASN A 18 -16.98 9.21 13.92
CA ASN A 18 -16.68 9.07 12.51
C ASN A 18 -15.48 8.13 12.40
N MET A 19 -15.73 6.89 11.99
CA MET A 19 -14.67 6.00 11.57
C MET A 19 -14.12 6.55 10.26
N VAL A 20 -13.12 7.42 10.35
CA VAL A 20 -12.34 7.85 9.21
C VAL A 20 -11.54 6.62 8.78
N SER A 21 -12.04 5.95 7.75
CA SER A 21 -11.29 4.89 7.08
C SER A 21 -10.10 5.55 6.41
N ALA A 22 -8.90 5.28 6.91
CA ALA A 22 -7.67 5.77 6.30
C ALA A 22 -7.53 5.15 4.90
N THR A 23 -7.54 5.98 3.85
CA THR A 23 -7.21 5.53 2.50
C THR A 23 -5.74 5.15 2.44
N PRO A 24 -5.38 4.01 1.80
CA PRO A 24 -3.98 3.66 1.61
C PRO A 24 -3.24 4.77 0.85
N ASP A 25 -2.00 5.04 1.25
CA ASP A 25 -1.16 5.97 0.51
C ASP A 25 -0.80 5.41 -0.89
N ARG A 26 -0.34 6.28 -1.79
CA ARG A 26 -0.07 5.91 -3.18
C ARG A 26 1.00 4.82 -3.28
N GLY A 27 2.03 4.84 -2.44
CA GLY A 27 3.07 3.81 -2.43
C GLY A 27 2.49 2.43 -2.10
N THR A 28 1.62 2.37 -1.11
CA THR A 28 0.88 1.15 -0.76
C THR A 28 0.05 0.64 -1.93
N LEU A 29 -0.74 1.50 -2.57
CA LEU A 29 -1.57 1.11 -3.72
C LEU A 29 -0.74 0.57 -4.89
N LEU A 30 0.35 1.25 -5.24
CA LEU A 30 1.24 0.82 -6.31
C LEU A 30 1.92 -0.51 -6.00
N SER A 31 2.22 -0.77 -4.74
CA SER A 31 2.93 -1.98 -4.30
C SER A 31 2.05 -3.23 -4.23
N MET A 32 0.73 -3.08 -4.28
CA MET A 32 -0.20 -4.22 -4.17
C MET A 32 0.01 -5.25 -5.29
N SER A 33 0.32 -4.81 -6.49
CA SER A 33 0.56 -5.72 -7.63
C SER A 33 1.84 -6.55 -7.47
N CYS A 34 2.79 -6.10 -6.68
CA CYS A 34 4.05 -6.81 -6.43
C CYS A 34 3.82 -8.12 -5.65
N ALA A 35 2.80 -8.16 -4.81
CA ALA A 35 2.45 -9.34 -3.99
C ALA A 35 2.10 -10.58 -4.83
N ALA A 36 1.60 -10.42 -6.05
CA ALA A 36 1.24 -11.53 -6.93
C ALA A 36 2.42 -12.46 -7.22
N CYS A 37 3.63 -11.93 -7.29
CA CYS A 37 4.85 -12.69 -7.52
C CYS A 37 5.79 -12.74 -6.31
N HIS A 38 5.93 -11.63 -5.59
CA HIS A 38 6.87 -11.49 -4.48
C HIS A 38 6.29 -11.86 -3.10
N GLY A 39 5.03 -12.27 -3.06
CA GLY A 39 4.35 -12.68 -1.82
C GLY A 39 3.73 -11.50 -1.07
N THR A 40 2.85 -11.81 -0.13
CA THR A 40 2.19 -10.83 0.75
C THR A 40 3.25 -10.04 1.53
N ASP A 41 3.12 -8.71 1.53
CA ASP A 41 4.11 -7.79 2.11
C ASP A 41 5.52 -7.95 1.54
N GLY A 42 5.65 -8.54 0.35
CA GLY A 42 6.95 -8.84 -0.25
C GLY A 42 7.68 -10.01 0.38
N LYS A 43 7.03 -10.79 1.23
CA LYS A 43 7.57 -12.03 1.83
C LYS A 43 7.36 -13.18 0.88
N SER A 44 8.36 -13.47 0.04
CA SER A 44 8.23 -14.54 -0.95
C SER A 44 8.19 -15.91 -0.30
N PRO A 45 7.21 -16.78 -0.67
CA PRO A 45 7.18 -18.16 -0.19
C PRO A 45 8.06 -19.11 -1.01
N GLY A 46 8.68 -18.66 -2.09
CA GLY A 46 9.36 -19.54 -3.04
C GLY A 46 10.54 -18.89 -3.74
N ALA A 47 10.69 -19.18 -5.04
CA ALA A 47 11.85 -18.80 -5.85
C ALA A 47 11.96 -17.30 -6.17
N MET A 48 10.84 -16.55 -6.12
CA MET A 48 10.88 -15.09 -6.31
C MET A 48 11.59 -14.43 -5.14
N PRO A 49 12.47 -13.45 -5.38
CA PRO A 49 13.16 -12.77 -4.29
C PRO A 49 12.20 -12.00 -3.40
N SER A 50 12.43 -12.04 -2.09
CA SER A 50 11.67 -11.23 -1.15
C SER A 50 12.05 -9.78 -1.27
N LEU A 51 11.04 -8.90 -1.17
CA LEU A 51 11.19 -7.45 -1.07
C LEU A 51 11.21 -6.99 0.39
N TYR A 52 10.55 -7.77 1.26
CA TYR A 52 10.55 -7.54 2.70
C TYR A 52 11.96 -7.61 3.27
N GLY A 53 12.29 -6.67 4.14
CA GLY A 53 13.63 -6.58 4.75
C GLY A 53 14.67 -5.89 3.87
N LYS A 54 14.32 -5.45 2.68
CA LYS A 54 15.21 -4.68 1.80
C LYS A 54 15.05 -3.19 2.07
N SER A 55 16.15 -2.44 1.95
CA SER A 55 16.11 -0.98 2.03
C SER A 55 15.40 -0.37 0.82
N SER A 56 14.82 0.82 1.01
CA SER A 56 14.26 1.62 -0.09
C SER A 56 15.30 1.82 -1.21
N LYS A 57 16.54 2.16 -0.83
CA LYS A 57 17.64 2.33 -1.77
C LYS A 57 17.90 1.09 -2.62
N TYR A 58 17.90 -0.10 -2.02
CA TYR A 58 18.11 -1.36 -2.74
C TYR A 58 16.99 -1.62 -3.75
N ILE A 59 15.73 -1.48 -3.34
CA ILE A 59 14.58 -1.75 -4.21
C ILE A 59 14.51 -0.71 -5.34
N GLU A 60 14.69 0.57 -5.02
CA GLU A 60 14.69 1.65 -6.01
C GLU A 60 15.77 1.42 -7.07
N THR A 61 17.01 1.20 -6.64
CA THR A 61 18.13 0.95 -7.55
C THR A 61 17.90 -0.27 -8.42
N SER A 62 17.39 -1.36 -7.85
CA SER A 62 17.07 -2.58 -8.60
C SER A 62 16.01 -2.33 -9.67
N MET A 63 14.93 -1.64 -9.31
CA MET A 63 13.84 -1.31 -10.24
C MET A 63 14.30 -0.37 -11.35
N LEU A 64 15.08 0.65 -11.02
CA LEU A 64 15.66 1.57 -12.02
C LEU A 64 16.60 0.83 -12.98
N ASN A 65 17.39 -0.11 -12.47
CA ASN A 65 18.27 -0.93 -13.30
C ASN A 65 17.48 -1.82 -14.28
N PHE A 66 16.35 -2.37 -13.84
CA PHE A 66 15.43 -3.08 -14.73
C PHE A 66 14.80 -2.13 -15.77
N LEU A 67 14.36 -0.95 -15.34
CA LEU A 67 13.73 0.06 -16.19
C LEU A 67 14.67 0.50 -17.30
N HIS A 68 15.95 0.73 -16.98
CA HIS A 68 16.95 1.23 -17.91
C HIS A 68 17.78 0.15 -18.61
N GLY A 69 17.42 -1.13 -18.44
CA GLY A 69 18.11 -2.25 -19.08
C GLY A 69 19.51 -2.54 -18.56
N LYS A 70 19.89 -2.01 -17.40
CA LYS A 70 21.19 -2.27 -16.74
C LYS A 70 21.22 -3.58 -15.97
N ARG A 71 20.07 -4.14 -15.71
CA ARG A 71 19.87 -5.45 -15.09
C ARG A 71 18.84 -6.21 -15.90
N GLU A 72 19.12 -7.47 -16.22
CA GLU A 72 18.19 -8.37 -16.88
C GLU A 72 17.45 -9.23 -15.86
N GLY A 73 16.14 -9.30 -16.01
CA GLY A 73 15.25 -10.21 -15.29
C GLY A 73 14.34 -10.93 -16.27
N THR A 74 13.69 -11.99 -15.84
CA THR A 74 12.75 -12.74 -16.66
C THR A 74 11.57 -11.86 -17.10
N VAL A 75 11.00 -11.09 -16.17
CA VAL A 75 9.82 -10.24 -16.43
C VAL A 75 9.98 -8.83 -15.88
N MET A 76 10.93 -8.59 -14.95
CA MET A 76 11.01 -7.31 -14.23
C MET A 76 11.34 -6.14 -15.15
N ASN A 77 12.10 -6.33 -16.23
CA ASN A 77 12.35 -5.28 -17.22
C ASN A 77 11.03 -4.76 -17.84
N ARG A 78 10.08 -5.66 -18.09
CA ARG A 78 8.76 -5.30 -18.61
C ARG A 78 7.89 -4.66 -17.55
N ILE A 79 7.86 -5.21 -16.35
CA ILE A 79 7.06 -4.69 -15.23
C ILE A 79 7.52 -3.29 -14.84
N ALA A 80 8.82 -3.06 -14.73
CA ALA A 80 9.39 -1.76 -14.37
C ALA A 80 8.96 -0.63 -15.32
N LYS A 81 8.78 -0.95 -16.60
CA LYS A 81 8.31 0.03 -17.62
C LYS A 81 6.89 0.54 -17.38
N GLY A 82 6.11 -0.12 -16.54
CA GLY A 82 4.77 0.33 -16.15
C GLY A 82 4.76 1.44 -15.09
N TYR A 83 5.93 1.84 -14.58
CA TYR A 83 6.07 2.83 -13.51
C TYR A 83 7.00 3.97 -13.92
N THR A 84 6.70 5.16 -13.42
CA THR A 84 7.64 6.28 -13.46
C THR A 84 8.73 6.10 -12.40
N GLU A 85 9.84 6.79 -12.54
CA GLU A 85 10.90 6.76 -11.51
C GLU A 85 10.41 7.22 -10.13
N LYS A 86 9.50 8.22 -10.12
CA LYS A 86 8.85 8.69 -8.90
C LYS A 86 7.97 7.60 -8.26
N GLU A 87 7.24 6.84 -9.06
CA GLU A 87 6.42 5.73 -8.57
C GLU A 87 7.27 4.58 -8.05
N ILE A 88 8.40 4.29 -8.71
CA ILE A 88 9.39 3.32 -8.23
C ILE A 88 9.92 3.71 -6.85
N LYS A 89 10.21 4.99 -6.63
CA LYS A 89 10.62 5.49 -5.30
C LYS A 89 9.54 5.26 -4.25
N LEU A 90 8.27 5.54 -4.56
CA LEU A 90 7.15 5.32 -3.64
C LEU A 90 6.97 3.83 -3.29
N ILE A 91 7.14 2.94 -4.26
CA ILE A 91 7.10 1.48 -4.05
C ILE A 91 8.24 1.05 -3.12
N ALA A 92 9.45 1.53 -3.40
CA ALA A 92 10.63 1.22 -2.60
C ALA A 92 10.47 1.66 -1.13
N ASP A 93 10.00 2.88 -0.92
CA ASP A 93 9.75 3.43 0.42
C ASP A 93 8.67 2.64 1.17
N HIS A 94 7.64 2.15 0.47
CA HIS A 94 6.60 1.30 1.06
C HIS A 94 7.19 0.02 1.64
N PHE A 95 8.01 -0.71 0.88
CA PHE A 95 8.58 -1.98 1.36
C PHE A 95 9.55 -1.79 2.52
N GLU A 96 10.35 -0.73 2.52
CA GLU A 96 11.20 -0.42 3.67
C GLU A 96 10.36 -0.10 4.92
N LYS A 97 9.32 0.72 4.76
CA LYS A 97 8.42 1.11 5.85
C LYS A 97 7.76 -0.09 6.52
N ILE A 98 7.18 -1.01 5.76
CA ILE A 98 6.50 -2.19 6.33
C ILE A 98 7.48 -3.19 6.96
N SER A 99 8.74 -3.18 6.55
CA SER A 99 9.78 -4.03 7.12
C SER A 99 10.28 -3.54 8.47
N ASN A 100 10.12 -2.25 8.76
CA ASN A 100 10.60 -1.59 9.98
C ASN A 100 9.52 -1.39 11.06
N ASN A 101 8.28 -1.87 10.80
CA ASN A 101 7.17 -1.77 11.74
C ASN A 101 7.01 -3.10 12.55
#